data_fbc252974f73dc82840205146e52a96d
#
_entry.id   fbc252974f73dc82840205146e52a96d
#
_cell.length_a   1.000
_cell.length_b   1.000
_cell.length_c   1.000
_cell.angle_alpha   90.00
_cell.angle_beta   90.00
_cell.angle_gamma   90.00
#
_symmetry.space_group_name_H-M   'P 1'
#
loop_
_entity.id
_entity.type
_entity.pdbx_description
1 polymer ?
#
loop_
_entity_poly.entity_id
_entity_poly.type
_entity_poly.pdbx_seq_one_letter_code
_entity_poly.pdbx_strand_id
1 'polypeptide(L)'
;MILDYYTVTVNGNEYEAFMKKPGQICIRTKDSQKADDSFTLDPDGTYTKIISKNDITEAFLHRVEHFYKGVKIGILGVTADGICTIFTDKKETADKLGGFKESHDLPVYVIKTIKEDEIEDIVTEPQNASHFFF
;
A
#
# COMPACT_ATOMS: atom_id res chain seq x y z
N MET A 1 6.40 -6.33 -3.58
CA MET A 1 5.68 -5.09 -3.98
C MET A 1 5.03 -4.49 -2.76
N ILE A 2 5.16 -3.19 -2.59
CA ILE A 2 4.58 -2.44 -1.47
C ILE A 2 3.40 -1.64 -2.01
N LEU A 3 2.26 -1.67 -1.30
CA LEU A 3 1.10 -0.83 -1.61
C LEU A 3 1.08 0.40 -0.70
N ASP A 4 0.28 1.39 -1.06
CA ASP A 4 0.05 2.57 -0.22
C ASP A 4 -0.36 2.14 1.19
N TYR A 5 0.14 2.83 2.19
CA TYR A 5 -0.16 2.49 3.57
C TYR A 5 -0.20 3.74 4.45
N TYR A 6 -0.89 3.63 5.57
CA TYR A 6 -0.95 4.67 6.58
C TYR A 6 -0.08 4.32 7.77
N THR A 7 0.51 5.35 8.38
CA THR A 7 1.14 5.23 9.69
C THR A 7 0.49 6.21 10.65
N VAL A 8 0.43 5.84 11.92
CA VAL A 8 -0.10 6.71 12.99
C VAL A 8 0.85 6.67 14.17
N THR A 9 0.90 7.76 14.92
CA THR A 9 1.66 7.83 16.16
C THR A 9 0.70 7.70 17.34
N VAL A 10 0.98 6.72 18.19
CA VAL A 10 0.23 6.43 19.41
C VAL A 10 1.22 6.29 20.56
N ASN A 11 1.06 7.10 21.61
CA ASN A 11 1.96 7.11 22.78
C ASN A 11 3.44 7.24 22.39
N GLY A 12 3.73 8.08 21.40
CA GLY A 12 5.11 8.34 20.95
C GLY A 12 5.70 7.28 20.01
N ASN A 13 5.00 6.21 19.72
CA ASN A 13 5.44 5.17 18.79
C ASN A 13 4.67 5.23 17.48
N GLU A 14 5.37 4.98 16.38
CA GLU A 14 4.75 4.90 15.05
C GLU A 14 4.37 3.47 14.73
N TYR A 15 3.16 3.30 14.21
CA TYR A 15 2.62 2.00 13.79
C TYR A 15 2.00 2.14 12.42
N GLU A 16 2.02 1.05 11.65
CA GLU A 16 1.20 0.95 10.45
C GLU A 16 -0.26 0.83 10.88
N ALA A 17 -1.16 1.54 10.18
CA ALA A 17 -2.57 1.59 10.51
C ALA A 17 -3.44 1.21 9.31
N PHE A 18 -4.56 0.58 9.58
CA PHE A 18 -5.56 0.25 8.58
C PHE A 18 -6.95 0.21 9.22
N MET A 19 -7.99 0.31 8.38
CA MET A 19 -9.36 0.13 8.84
C MET A 19 -9.84 -1.27 8.51
N LYS A 20 -10.13 -2.05 9.54
CA LYS A 20 -10.65 -3.41 9.39
C LYS A 20 -12.11 -3.38 8.91
N LYS A 21 -12.86 -2.40 9.36
CA LYS A 21 -14.22 -2.06 8.94
C LYS A 21 -14.43 -0.57 9.20
N PRO A 22 -15.45 0.08 8.59
CA PRO A 22 -15.67 1.50 8.79
C PRO A 22 -15.71 1.89 10.26
N GLY A 23 -14.91 2.90 10.62
CA GLY A 23 -14.80 3.41 11.98
C GLY A 23 -13.96 2.58 12.94
N GLN A 24 -13.41 1.45 12.51
CA GLN A 24 -12.54 0.62 13.36
C GLN A 24 -11.09 0.72 12.91
N ILE A 25 -10.29 1.50 13.65
CA ILE A 25 -8.88 1.71 13.36
C ILE A 25 -8.07 0.61 14.04
N CYS A 26 -7.23 -0.05 13.24
CA CYS A 26 -6.34 -1.10 13.71
C CYS A 26 -4.89 -0.67 13.47
N ILE A 27 -4.02 -0.90 14.45
CA ILE A 27 -2.58 -0.71 14.28
C ILE A 27 -1.87 -2.04 14.33
N ARG A 28 -0.71 -2.11 13.67
CA ARG A 28 0.10 -3.33 13.65
C ARG A 28 1.58 -3.03 13.68
N THR A 29 2.34 -3.96 14.24
CA THR A 29 3.80 -3.91 14.25
C THR A 29 4.36 -5.33 14.36
N LYS A 30 5.53 -5.55 13.81
CA LYS A 30 6.31 -6.78 14.04
C LYS A 30 7.34 -6.62 15.15
N ASP A 31 7.50 -5.39 15.64
CA ASP A 31 8.44 -5.06 16.70
C ASP A 31 7.80 -5.34 18.06
N SER A 32 8.27 -6.38 18.75
CA SER A 32 7.77 -6.75 20.07
C SER A 32 7.99 -5.67 21.14
N GLN A 33 8.96 -4.79 20.94
CA GLN A 33 9.21 -3.69 21.87
C GLN A 33 8.17 -2.57 21.79
N LYS A 34 7.48 -2.48 20.64
CA LYS A 34 6.40 -1.52 20.45
C LYS A 34 5.03 -2.07 20.85
N ALA A 35 4.91 -3.37 21.06
CA ALA A 35 3.67 -4.03 21.44
C ALA A 35 3.66 -4.30 22.94
N ASP A 36 2.66 -3.75 23.63
CA ASP A 36 2.43 -4.05 25.05
C ASP A 36 1.40 -5.18 25.19
N ASP A 37 0.97 -5.47 26.42
CA ASP A 37 0.02 -6.55 26.72
C ASP A 37 -1.37 -6.35 26.09
N SER A 38 -1.68 -5.13 25.64
CA SER A 38 -2.96 -4.82 24.99
C SER A 38 -3.01 -5.26 23.54
N PHE A 39 -1.87 -5.59 22.94
CA PHE A 39 -1.81 -6.10 21.57
C PHE A 39 -2.09 -7.60 21.53
N THR A 40 -2.64 -8.05 20.42
CA THR A 40 -2.84 -9.47 20.13
C THR A 40 -1.76 -9.94 19.17
N LEU A 41 -1.09 -11.04 19.51
CA LEU A 41 -0.09 -11.65 18.61
C LEU A 41 -0.81 -12.59 17.65
N ASP A 42 -0.72 -12.30 16.37
CA ASP A 42 -1.27 -13.11 15.30
C ASP A 42 -0.33 -14.27 14.94
N PRO A 43 -0.83 -15.34 14.29
CA PRO A 43 0.00 -16.50 13.93
C PRO A 43 1.19 -16.18 13.03
N ASP A 44 1.14 -15.08 12.25
CA ASP A 44 2.22 -14.66 11.37
C ASP A 44 3.32 -13.84 12.08
N GLY A 45 3.21 -13.66 13.39
CA GLY A 45 4.18 -12.90 14.18
C GLY A 45 3.90 -11.39 14.24
N THR A 46 2.77 -10.95 13.71
CA THR A 46 2.35 -9.55 13.75
C THR A 46 1.53 -9.27 15.00
N TYR A 47 1.84 -8.18 15.68
CA TYR A 47 1.06 -7.68 16.81
C TYR A 47 0.04 -6.66 16.30
N THR A 48 -1.22 -6.84 16.69
CA THR A 48 -2.33 -5.95 16.28
C THR A 48 -3.11 -5.45 17.48
N LYS A 49 -3.71 -4.27 17.33
CA LYS A 49 -4.54 -3.64 18.36
C LYS A 49 -5.57 -2.74 17.71
N ILE A 50 -6.80 -2.78 18.21
CA ILE A 50 -7.84 -1.83 17.82
C ILE A 50 -7.70 -0.61 18.72
N ILE A 51 -7.70 0.58 18.13
CA ILE A 51 -7.53 1.85 18.85
C ILE A 51 -8.66 2.81 18.53
N SER A 52 -8.79 3.84 19.37
CA SER A 52 -9.66 4.99 19.13
C SER A 52 -8.89 6.09 18.38
N LYS A 53 -9.59 6.86 17.56
CA LYS A 53 -9.01 8.06 16.93
C LYS A 53 -8.41 9.03 17.95
N ASN A 54 -8.93 9.05 19.19
CA ASN A 54 -8.42 9.91 20.26
C ASN A 54 -7.03 9.51 20.76
N ASP A 55 -6.58 8.27 20.46
CA ASP A 55 -5.25 7.79 20.81
C ASP A 55 -4.17 8.24 19.83
N ILE A 56 -4.59 8.79 18.69
CA ILE A 56 -3.69 9.16 17.59
C ILE A 56 -3.27 10.62 17.74
N THR A 57 -1.96 10.87 17.69
CA THR A 57 -1.40 12.24 17.72
C THR A 57 -1.01 12.73 16.33
N GLU A 58 -0.57 11.82 15.46
CA GLU A 58 -0.20 12.14 14.07
C GLU A 58 -0.60 10.99 13.16
N ALA A 59 -0.93 11.32 11.91
CA ALA A 59 -1.24 10.32 10.88
C ALA A 59 -0.66 10.75 9.54
N PHE A 60 -0.07 9.80 8.82
CA PHE A 60 0.52 10.03 7.50
C PHE A 60 0.09 8.97 6.50
N LEU A 61 -0.08 9.39 5.26
CA LEU A 61 -0.25 8.51 4.11
C LEU A 61 1.09 8.38 3.39
N HIS A 62 1.53 7.16 3.18
CA HIS A 62 2.71 6.83 2.40
C HIS A 62 2.26 6.26 1.06
N ARG A 63 2.40 7.05 0.00
CA ARG A 63 2.09 6.60 -1.34
C ARG A 63 3.30 5.90 -1.94
N VAL A 64 3.05 4.83 -2.66
CA VAL A 64 4.08 4.05 -3.32
C VAL A 64 3.86 4.16 -4.83
N GLU A 65 4.90 4.62 -5.53
CA GLU A 65 4.92 4.66 -6.98
C GLU A 65 5.60 3.39 -7.48
N HIS A 66 5.07 2.82 -8.55
CA HIS A 66 5.57 1.59 -9.15
C HIS A 66 6.15 1.87 -10.51
N PHE A 67 7.33 1.29 -10.77
CA PHE A 67 8.04 1.46 -12.02
C PHE A 67 8.36 0.11 -12.64
N TYR A 68 8.23 0.04 -13.94
CA TYR A 68 8.64 -1.11 -14.74
C TYR A 68 9.59 -0.62 -15.83
N LYS A 69 10.80 -1.18 -15.87
CA LYS A 69 11.87 -0.75 -16.78
C LYS A 69 12.09 0.77 -16.76
N GLY A 70 12.06 1.35 -15.56
CA GLY A 70 12.28 2.78 -15.35
C GLY A 70 11.12 3.69 -15.69
N VAL A 71 9.95 3.15 -16.01
CA VAL A 71 8.77 3.92 -16.38
C VAL A 71 7.64 3.68 -15.38
N LYS A 72 7.02 4.76 -14.92
CA LYS A 72 5.91 4.69 -13.97
C LYS A 72 4.70 3.99 -14.60
N ILE A 73 4.16 3.02 -13.86
CA ILE A 73 2.98 2.24 -14.25
C ILE A 73 2.01 2.14 -13.08
N GLY A 74 0.79 1.69 -13.38
CA GLY A 74 -0.19 1.35 -12.35
C GLY A 74 -0.32 -0.15 -12.17
N ILE A 75 -0.85 -0.57 -11.03
CA ILE A 75 -1.06 -1.98 -10.68
C ILE A 75 -2.56 -2.24 -10.61
N LEU A 76 -3.05 -3.22 -11.38
CA LEU A 76 -4.44 -3.67 -11.30
C LEU A 76 -4.62 -4.82 -10.33
N GLY A 77 -3.63 -5.68 -10.20
CA GLY A 77 -3.71 -6.80 -9.28
C GLY A 77 -2.46 -7.65 -9.29
N VAL A 78 -2.33 -8.47 -8.25
CA VAL A 78 -1.22 -9.40 -8.08
C VAL A 78 -1.81 -10.76 -7.68
N THR A 79 -1.38 -11.82 -8.33
CA THR A 79 -1.78 -13.18 -7.96
C THR A 79 -0.91 -13.72 -6.83
N ALA A 80 -1.36 -14.80 -6.19
CA ALA A 80 -0.62 -15.43 -5.09
C ALA A 80 0.73 -15.99 -5.53
N ASP A 81 0.90 -16.32 -6.81
CA ASP A 81 2.15 -16.83 -7.38
C ASP A 81 3.07 -15.72 -7.92
N GLY A 82 2.75 -14.45 -7.63
CA GLY A 82 3.61 -13.32 -7.95
C GLY A 82 3.50 -12.81 -9.38
N ILE A 83 2.38 -13.07 -10.07
CA ILE A 83 2.10 -12.49 -11.39
C ILE A 83 1.32 -11.21 -11.19
N CYS A 84 1.85 -10.13 -11.73
CA CYS A 84 1.28 -8.79 -11.59
C CYS A 84 0.68 -8.31 -12.91
N THR A 85 -0.55 -7.77 -12.84
CA THR A 85 -1.17 -7.10 -13.98
C THR A 85 -0.96 -5.61 -13.84
N ILE A 86 -0.21 -5.04 -14.76
CA ILE A 86 0.10 -3.60 -14.79
C ILE A 86 -0.71 -2.90 -15.89
N PHE A 87 -0.88 -1.60 -15.74
CA PHE A 87 -1.58 -0.80 -16.73
C PHE A 87 -0.93 0.57 -16.92
N THR A 88 -1.27 1.21 -18.02
CA THR A 88 -0.98 2.61 -18.27
C THR A 88 -2.13 3.23 -19.06
N ASP A 89 -2.42 4.48 -18.78
CA ASP A 89 -3.40 5.29 -19.52
C ASP A 89 -2.74 6.12 -20.62
N LYS A 90 -1.41 6.00 -20.76
CA LYS A 90 -0.62 6.77 -21.73
C LYS A 90 -0.15 5.88 -22.86
N LYS A 91 -0.59 6.20 -24.07
CA LYS A 91 -0.18 5.49 -25.28
C LYS A 91 1.34 5.46 -25.47
N GLU A 92 2.00 6.59 -25.21
CA GLU A 92 3.45 6.70 -25.32
C GLU A 92 4.19 5.71 -24.43
N THR A 93 3.71 5.55 -23.19
CA THR A 93 4.26 4.58 -22.24
C THR A 93 4.05 3.15 -22.73
N ALA A 94 2.85 2.84 -23.21
CA ALA A 94 2.53 1.52 -23.74
C ALA A 94 3.41 1.15 -24.93
N ASP A 95 3.60 2.08 -25.85
CA ASP A 95 4.43 1.88 -27.04
C ASP A 95 5.92 1.72 -26.68
N LYS A 96 6.39 2.50 -25.72
CA LYS A 96 7.77 2.43 -25.26
C LYS A 96 8.11 1.10 -24.59
N LEU A 97 7.22 0.60 -23.75
CA LEU A 97 7.43 -0.64 -23.02
C LEU A 97 7.11 -1.89 -23.85
N GLY A 98 6.14 -1.76 -24.77
CA GLY A 98 5.68 -2.88 -25.59
C GLY A 98 4.90 -3.95 -24.85
N GLY A 99 4.18 -4.79 -25.60
CA GLY A 99 3.48 -5.95 -25.04
C GLY A 99 2.17 -5.64 -24.32
N PHE A 100 1.71 -4.42 -24.31
CA PHE A 100 0.43 -4.05 -23.72
C PHE A 100 -0.71 -4.38 -24.70
N LYS A 101 -1.84 -4.78 -24.13
CA LYS A 101 -3.09 -5.04 -24.88
C LYS A 101 -4.14 -4.04 -24.45
N GLU A 102 -4.90 -3.54 -25.42
CA GLU A 102 -6.00 -2.65 -25.17
C GLU A 102 -7.09 -3.34 -24.33
N SER A 103 -7.58 -2.66 -23.29
CA SER A 103 -8.68 -3.16 -22.46
C SER A 103 -9.99 -2.55 -22.91
N HIS A 104 -11.01 -3.39 -23.10
CA HIS A 104 -12.36 -2.94 -23.46
C HIS A 104 -13.22 -2.60 -22.25
N ASP A 105 -12.86 -3.10 -21.06
CA ASP A 105 -13.67 -3.00 -19.84
C ASP A 105 -13.28 -1.86 -18.93
N LEU A 106 -12.09 -1.26 -19.13
CA LEU A 106 -11.55 -0.22 -18.29
C LEU A 106 -11.14 1.00 -19.12
N PRO A 107 -11.28 2.21 -18.57
CA PRO A 107 -10.83 3.43 -19.25
C PRO A 107 -9.30 3.58 -19.24
N VAL A 108 -8.57 2.52 -18.97
CA VAL A 108 -7.12 2.45 -19.01
C VAL A 108 -6.68 1.88 -20.35
N TYR A 109 -5.54 2.36 -20.83
CA TYR A 109 -5.14 2.12 -22.20
C TYR A 109 -4.82 0.66 -22.47
N VAL A 110 -4.08 0.00 -21.60
CA VAL A 110 -3.55 -1.31 -21.88
C VAL A 110 -3.16 -2.06 -20.63
N ILE A 111 -3.20 -3.36 -20.74
CA ILE A 111 -2.88 -4.31 -19.68
C ILE A 111 -1.72 -5.19 -20.12
N LYS A 112 -0.77 -5.40 -19.23
CA LYS A 112 0.33 -6.34 -19.42
C LYS A 112 0.56 -7.12 -18.14
N THR A 113 0.85 -8.41 -18.25
CA THR A 113 1.23 -9.22 -17.09
C THR A 113 2.75 -9.38 -17.03
N ILE A 114 3.30 -9.20 -15.84
CA ILE A 114 4.74 -9.33 -15.55
C ILE A 114 4.91 -10.02 -14.21
N LYS A 115 6.14 -10.38 -13.88
CA LYS A 115 6.46 -10.89 -12.55
C LYS A 115 6.58 -9.73 -11.56
N GLU A 116 6.12 -9.94 -10.34
CA GLU A 116 6.16 -8.92 -9.27
C GLU A 116 7.59 -8.42 -9.01
N ASP A 117 8.60 -9.28 -9.11
CA ASP A 117 10.00 -8.92 -8.88
C ASP A 117 10.60 -7.99 -9.94
N GLU A 118 9.91 -7.80 -11.07
CA GLU A 118 10.31 -6.85 -12.10
C GLU A 118 9.86 -5.42 -11.81
N ILE A 119 9.07 -5.22 -10.74
CA ILE A 119 8.55 -3.91 -10.34
C ILE A 119 9.48 -3.27 -9.32
N GLU A 120 9.84 -2.03 -9.54
CA GLU A 120 10.55 -1.20 -8.59
C GLU A 120 9.56 -0.30 -7.86
N ASP A 121 9.59 -0.34 -6.52
CA ASP A 121 8.73 0.47 -5.67
C ASP A 121 9.50 1.67 -5.13
N ILE A 122 8.91 2.86 -5.24
CA ILE A 122 9.45 4.08 -4.65
C ILE A 122 8.41 4.68 -3.74
N VAL A 123 8.73 4.75 -2.44
CA VAL A 123 7.86 5.40 -1.46
C VAL A 123 8.06 6.91 -1.55
N THR A 124 6.99 7.63 -1.81
CA THR A 124 7.03 9.09 -1.90
C THR A 124 7.09 9.72 -0.51
N GLU A 125 7.32 11.04 -0.47
CA GLU A 125 7.33 11.80 0.78
C GLU A 125 6.00 11.66 1.50
N PRO A 126 5.98 11.40 2.83
CA PRO A 126 4.74 11.23 3.59
C PRO A 126 3.83 12.45 3.51
N GLN A 127 2.53 12.22 3.37
CA GLN A 127 1.50 13.25 3.33
C GLN A 127 0.69 13.21 4.61
N ASN A 128 0.37 14.38 5.18
CA ASN A 128 -0.49 14.45 6.37
C ASN A 128 -1.87 13.85 6.04
N ALA A 129 -2.30 12.90 6.85
CA ALA A 129 -3.54 12.18 6.69
C ALA A 129 -4.47 12.31 7.91
N SER A 130 -4.29 13.35 8.73
CA SER A 130 -5.07 13.54 9.96
C SER A 130 -6.57 13.55 9.67
N HIS A 131 -6.99 14.15 8.57
CA HIS A 131 -8.40 14.22 8.16
C HIS A 131 -9.03 12.86 7.86
N PHE A 132 -8.22 11.84 7.57
CA PHE A 132 -8.71 10.49 7.30
C PHE A 132 -9.12 9.78 8.60
N PHE A 133 -8.42 10.06 9.71
CA PHE A 133 -8.63 9.42 11.01
C PHE A 133 -9.43 10.27 11.99
N PHE A 134 -9.50 11.57 11.78
CA PHE A 134 -10.14 12.51 12.72
C PHE A 134 -11.46 13.07 12.24
#